data_c32d3c56a85be17b0950a7b85348bf87
#
_entry.id   c32d3c56a85be17b0950a7b85348bf87
#
_cell.length_a   1.000
_cell.length_b   1.000
_cell.length_c   1.000
_cell.angle_alpha   90.00
_cell.angle_beta   90.00
_cell.angle_gamma   90.00
#
_symmetry.space_group_name_H-M   'P 1'
#
loop_
_entity.id
_entity.type
_entity.pdbx_description
1 polymer ?
#
loop_
_entity_poly.entity_id
_entity_poly.type
_entity_poly.pdbx_seq_one_letter_code
_entity_poly.pdbx_strand_id
1 'polypeptide(L)'
;MIKVMVVYDEDPLYAGRLAEYVNQKETFPFQAMAFSDLEKLKAYGRDHEIAILLVGERVREEAKEIKAGLKMLLCDGEFVSQEEASVYKFQSGDCILQEVMACYCTVPPEPGLALIGKRALIMGVYSPIGRCGKTSFSLTLAHMLGKSQGVLFISLEEYSGFSKLVCGGYEQDLSDVFYLYRQGDFNWLKLKSLILSHGNVDYIPPAAYGEDLDQAQPEEIAGLLKQIGTESGYERIVVDMGHMGKGALELFAACD
;
A
#
# COMPACT_ATOMS: atom_id res chain seq x y z
N MET A 1 12.90 14.30 4.05
CA MET A 1 11.94 15.38 3.80
C MET A 1 10.59 14.72 3.51
N ILE A 2 9.51 15.11 4.17
CA ILE A 2 8.18 14.55 3.90
C ILE A 2 7.72 15.11 2.55
N LYS A 3 7.34 14.23 1.61
CA LYS A 3 6.82 14.66 0.30
C LYS A 3 5.37 15.11 0.42
N VAL A 4 5.00 16.11 -0.36
CA VAL A 4 3.66 16.71 -0.31
C VAL A 4 2.80 16.15 -1.44
N MET A 5 1.61 15.67 -1.07
CA MET A 5 0.51 15.34 -1.98
C MET A 5 -0.53 16.45 -1.92
N VAL A 6 -0.90 17.00 -3.04
CA VAL A 6 -1.93 18.04 -3.11
C VAL A 6 -3.19 17.48 -3.74
N VAL A 7 -4.31 17.72 -3.09
CA VAL A 7 -5.66 17.41 -3.59
C VAL A 7 -6.39 18.71 -3.89
N TYR A 8 -6.74 18.92 -5.13
CA TYR A 8 -7.58 20.03 -5.57
C TYR A 8 -8.94 19.53 -6.05
N ASP A 9 -9.99 20.06 -5.50
CA ASP A 9 -11.36 19.86 -5.98
C ASP A 9 -12.17 21.13 -5.74
N GLU A 10 -13.11 21.43 -6.64
CA GLU A 10 -14.04 22.57 -6.46
C GLU A 10 -14.94 22.39 -5.22
N ASP A 11 -15.18 21.13 -4.82
CA ASP A 11 -15.82 20.82 -3.54
C ASP A 11 -14.77 20.78 -2.42
N PRO A 12 -14.74 21.83 -1.56
CA PRO A 12 -13.77 21.91 -0.46
C PRO A 12 -13.97 20.80 0.58
N LEU A 13 -15.19 20.24 0.69
CA LEU A 13 -15.46 19.15 1.62
C LEU A 13 -14.84 17.85 1.11
N TYR A 14 -14.93 17.58 -0.19
CA TYR A 14 -14.30 16.40 -0.77
C TYR A 14 -12.78 16.49 -0.67
N ALA A 15 -12.18 17.59 -1.12
CA ALA A 15 -10.73 17.79 -1.05
C ALA A 15 -10.21 17.66 0.40
N GLY A 16 -10.92 18.30 1.35
CA GLY A 16 -10.57 18.25 2.77
C GLY A 16 -10.65 16.86 3.36
N ARG A 17 -11.72 16.10 3.08
CA ARG A 17 -11.91 14.75 3.58
C ARG A 17 -10.87 13.76 3.00
N LEU A 18 -10.56 13.88 1.72
CA LEU A 18 -9.54 13.03 1.11
C LEU A 18 -8.16 13.34 1.69
N ALA A 19 -7.80 14.61 1.85
CA ALA A 19 -6.52 14.98 2.47
C ALA A 19 -6.44 14.53 3.95
N GLU A 20 -7.52 14.68 4.70
CA GLU A 20 -7.58 14.20 6.09
C GLU A 20 -7.43 12.67 6.15
N TYR A 21 -8.12 11.94 5.27
CA TYR A 21 -8.01 10.49 5.16
C TYR A 21 -6.58 10.05 4.88
N VAL A 22 -5.89 10.70 3.94
CA VAL A 22 -4.48 10.43 3.65
C VAL A 22 -3.60 10.66 4.87
N ASN A 23 -3.80 11.79 5.57
CA ASN A 23 -2.99 12.16 6.73
C ASN A 23 -3.24 11.26 7.97
N GLN A 24 -4.37 10.57 8.03
CA GLN A 24 -4.65 9.57 9.07
C GLN A 24 -3.91 8.25 8.85
N LYS A 25 -3.43 7.99 7.63
CA LYS A 25 -2.66 6.80 7.30
C LYS A 25 -1.19 7.00 7.64
N GLU A 26 -0.76 6.63 8.84
CA GLU A 26 0.63 6.77 9.32
C GLU A 26 1.66 6.07 8.43
N THR A 27 1.22 5.01 7.73
CA THR A 27 2.04 4.24 6.79
C THR A 27 2.14 4.87 5.39
N PHE A 28 1.45 6.00 5.13
CA PHE A 28 1.48 6.64 3.83
C PHE A 28 2.61 7.70 3.78
N PRO A 29 3.52 7.64 2.79
CA PRO A 29 4.77 8.41 2.80
C PRO A 29 4.60 9.88 2.36
N PHE A 30 3.37 10.39 2.31
CA PHE A 30 3.05 11.75 1.88
C PHE A 30 2.22 12.47 2.93
N GLN A 31 2.45 13.77 3.02
CA GLN A 31 1.54 14.67 3.73
C GLN A 31 0.58 15.28 2.71
N ALA A 32 -0.72 15.12 2.93
CA ALA A 32 -1.74 15.64 2.02
C ALA A 32 -2.18 17.05 2.41
N MET A 33 -2.36 17.90 1.41
CA MET A 33 -2.91 19.25 1.53
C MET A 33 -4.08 19.41 0.58
N ALA A 34 -5.17 20.03 1.05
CA ALA A 34 -6.37 20.29 0.27
C ALA A 34 -6.42 21.73 -0.21
N PHE A 35 -6.81 21.91 -1.46
CA PHE A 35 -7.09 23.22 -2.07
C PHE A 35 -8.43 23.18 -2.80
N SER A 36 -9.19 24.25 -2.70
CA SER A 36 -10.43 24.51 -3.48
C SER A 36 -10.37 25.82 -4.28
N ASP A 37 -9.26 26.55 -4.14
CA ASP A 37 -8.98 27.80 -4.84
C ASP A 37 -7.72 27.60 -5.69
N LEU A 38 -7.90 27.74 -7.01
CA LEU A 38 -6.84 27.47 -7.97
C LEU A 38 -5.69 28.49 -7.88
N GLU A 39 -5.98 29.74 -7.56
CA GLU A 39 -4.94 30.77 -7.43
C GLU A 39 -4.06 30.51 -6.20
N LYS A 40 -4.65 30.05 -5.10
CA LYS A 40 -3.89 29.61 -3.92
C LYS A 40 -3.04 28.40 -4.22
N LEU A 41 -3.58 27.44 -4.98
CA LEU A 41 -2.82 26.26 -5.41
C LEU A 41 -1.64 26.66 -6.31
N LYS A 42 -1.85 27.54 -7.29
CA LYS A 42 -0.78 28.06 -8.15
C LYS A 42 0.29 28.79 -7.35
N ALA A 43 -0.12 29.64 -6.39
CA ALA A 43 0.82 30.32 -5.49
C ALA A 43 1.64 29.31 -4.68
N TYR A 44 0.99 28.30 -4.09
CA TYR A 44 1.66 27.25 -3.34
C TYR A 44 2.68 26.47 -4.19
N GLY A 45 2.32 26.09 -5.42
CA GLY A 45 3.18 25.33 -6.35
C GLY A 45 4.37 26.12 -6.89
N ARG A 46 4.43 27.45 -6.72
CA ARG A 46 5.61 28.26 -7.04
C ARG A 46 6.69 28.18 -5.97
N ASP A 47 6.26 28.05 -4.70
CA ASP A 47 7.14 28.14 -3.55
C ASP A 47 7.48 26.76 -2.95
N HIS A 48 6.70 25.72 -3.31
CA HIS A 48 6.82 24.39 -2.73
C HIS A 48 6.86 23.31 -3.81
N GLU A 49 7.61 22.26 -3.54
CA GLU A 49 7.68 21.08 -4.38
C GLU A 49 6.47 20.17 -4.10
N ILE A 50 5.72 19.85 -5.15
CA ILE A 50 4.57 18.96 -5.10
C ILE A 50 4.98 17.62 -5.70
N ALA A 51 4.97 16.56 -4.89
CA ALA A 51 5.30 15.22 -5.37
C ALA A 51 4.14 14.60 -6.16
N ILE A 52 2.91 14.76 -5.67
CA ILE A 52 1.69 14.25 -6.31
C ILE A 52 0.65 15.37 -6.31
N LEU A 53 0.04 15.61 -7.46
CA LEU A 53 -1.05 16.56 -7.64
C LEU A 53 -2.28 15.84 -8.18
N LEU A 54 -3.33 15.74 -7.36
CA LEU A 54 -4.65 15.27 -7.77
C LEU A 54 -5.53 16.47 -8.08
N VAL A 55 -6.12 16.52 -9.27
CA VAL A 55 -6.96 17.64 -9.70
C VAL A 55 -8.24 17.16 -10.34
N GLY A 56 -9.36 17.84 -10.06
CA GLY A 56 -10.63 17.59 -10.74
C GLY A 56 -10.53 17.88 -12.25
N GLU A 57 -11.30 17.15 -13.06
CA GLU A 57 -11.27 17.24 -14.54
C GLU A 57 -11.44 18.67 -15.07
N ARG A 58 -12.25 19.49 -14.41
CA ARG A 58 -12.62 20.84 -14.89
C ARG A 58 -11.46 21.82 -14.96
N VAL A 59 -10.45 21.62 -14.12
CA VAL A 59 -9.26 22.49 -14.04
C VAL A 59 -8.02 21.85 -14.65
N ARG A 60 -8.23 20.82 -15.49
CA ARG A 60 -7.15 20.05 -16.15
C ARG A 60 -6.15 20.94 -16.89
N GLU A 61 -6.65 21.89 -17.68
CA GLU A 61 -5.79 22.75 -18.50
C GLU A 61 -4.97 23.71 -17.62
N GLU A 62 -5.61 24.32 -16.64
CA GLU A 62 -4.96 25.25 -15.73
C GLU A 62 -3.93 24.56 -14.82
N ALA A 63 -4.18 23.31 -14.48
CA ALA A 63 -3.27 22.52 -13.66
C ALA A 63 -1.99 22.11 -14.41
N LYS A 64 -1.96 22.19 -15.75
CA LYS A 64 -0.75 21.93 -16.54
C LYS A 64 0.41 22.86 -16.20
N GLU A 65 0.10 24.09 -15.79
CA GLU A 65 1.10 25.11 -15.42
C GLU A 65 1.77 24.82 -14.07
N ILE A 66 1.14 24.01 -13.20
CA ILE A 66 1.65 23.71 -11.86
C ILE A 66 2.69 22.60 -11.98
N LYS A 67 3.88 22.80 -11.43
CA LYS A 67 4.93 21.77 -11.41
C LYS A 67 4.63 20.74 -10.33
N ALA A 68 4.56 19.46 -10.72
CA ALA A 68 4.41 18.33 -9.80
C ALA A 68 5.13 17.11 -10.38
N GLY A 69 5.60 16.22 -9.52
CA GLY A 69 6.26 14.98 -9.91
C GLY A 69 5.31 14.03 -10.65
N LEU A 70 4.11 13.84 -10.10
CA LEU A 70 3.01 13.11 -10.72
C LEU A 70 1.77 14.00 -10.74
N LYS A 71 1.06 14.03 -11.85
CA LYS A 71 -0.27 14.65 -11.96
C LYS A 71 -1.28 13.60 -12.31
N MET A 72 -2.42 13.59 -11.61
CA MET A 72 -3.52 12.67 -11.88
C MET A 72 -4.84 13.41 -11.83
N LEU A 73 -5.77 12.98 -12.67
CA LEU A 73 -7.12 13.53 -12.72
C LEU A 73 -8.04 12.79 -11.75
N LEU A 74 -8.83 13.54 -10.99
CA LEU A 74 -9.97 13.03 -10.23
C LEU A 74 -11.20 13.09 -11.14
N CYS A 75 -11.65 11.92 -11.63
CA CYS A 75 -12.72 11.79 -12.59
C CYS A 75 -14.05 11.48 -11.92
N ASP A 76 -15.11 12.18 -12.34
CA ASP A 76 -16.49 11.93 -11.88
C ASP A 76 -17.16 10.77 -12.65
N GLY A 77 -16.63 10.33 -13.80
CA GLY A 77 -17.12 9.27 -14.66
C GLY A 77 -16.17 8.09 -14.75
N GLU A 78 -16.70 6.93 -15.19
CA GLU A 78 -15.92 5.71 -15.39
C GLU A 78 -14.97 5.76 -16.60
N PHE A 79 -15.07 6.77 -17.46
CA PHE A 79 -14.26 6.91 -18.68
C PHE A 79 -13.00 7.74 -18.42
N VAL A 80 -11.94 7.03 -18.25
CA VAL A 80 -10.58 7.53 -18.14
C VAL A 80 -10.00 7.73 -19.55
N SER A 81 -9.44 8.89 -19.85
CA SER A 81 -8.68 9.05 -21.09
C SER A 81 -7.43 8.17 -21.01
N GLN A 82 -7.18 7.33 -22.00
CA GLN A 82 -6.00 6.45 -22.05
C GLN A 82 -4.64 7.18 -22.06
N GLU A 83 -4.65 8.52 -22.15
CA GLU A 83 -3.44 9.33 -22.29
C GLU A 83 -2.95 9.97 -20.98
N GLU A 84 -3.77 10.08 -19.95
CA GLU A 84 -3.38 10.71 -18.67
C GLU A 84 -3.75 9.81 -17.48
N ALA A 85 -2.87 9.79 -16.49
CA ALA A 85 -3.16 9.09 -15.24
C ALA A 85 -4.38 9.71 -14.56
N SER A 86 -5.35 8.88 -14.22
CA SER A 86 -6.62 9.33 -13.63
C SER A 86 -7.14 8.31 -12.64
N VAL A 87 -7.96 8.77 -11.72
CA VAL A 87 -8.57 7.96 -10.69
C VAL A 87 -10.04 8.33 -10.51
N TYR A 88 -10.91 7.34 -10.33
CA TYR A 88 -12.31 7.57 -10.10
C TYR A 88 -12.56 8.16 -8.70
N LYS A 89 -13.23 9.31 -8.66
CA LYS A 89 -13.41 10.12 -7.46
C LYS A 89 -14.31 9.46 -6.40
N PHE A 90 -15.33 8.69 -6.83
CA PHE A 90 -16.37 8.15 -5.95
C PHE A 90 -16.13 6.70 -5.56
N GLN A 91 -14.87 6.30 -5.41
CA GLN A 91 -14.49 5.01 -4.84
C GLN A 91 -13.96 5.17 -3.40
N SER A 92 -13.60 4.05 -2.76
CA SER A 92 -13.03 4.11 -1.42
C SER A 92 -11.70 4.85 -1.40
N GLY A 93 -11.39 5.55 -0.30
CA GLY A 93 -10.12 6.25 -0.16
C GLY A 93 -8.92 5.32 -0.32
N ASP A 94 -9.03 4.05 0.11
CA ASP A 94 -7.97 3.04 -0.06
C ASP A 94 -7.73 2.72 -1.55
N CYS A 95 -8.78 2.56 -2.35
CA CYS A 95 -8.65 2.35 -3.80
C CYS A 95 -7.99 3.55 -4.49
N ILE A 96 -8.42 4.79 -4.11
CA ILE A 96 -7.79 6.01 -4.64
C ILE A 96 -6.29 6.01 -4.34
N LEU A 97 -5.90 5.73 -3.08
CA LEU A 97 -4.50 5.73 -2.69
C LEU A 97 -3.69 4.64 -3.38
N GLN A 98 -4.27 3.45 -3.58
CA GLN A 98 -3.63 2.36 -4.30
C GLN A 98 -3.35 2.74 -5.76
N GLU A 99 -4.34 3.28 -6.49
CA GLU A 99 -4.17 3.71 -7.88
C GLU A 99 -3.14 4.85 -7.99
N VAL A 100 -3.18 5.81 -7.06
CA VAL A 100 -2.20 6.90 -7.00
C VAL A 100 -0.79 6.35 -6.78
N MET A 101 -0.61 5.38 -5.89
CA MET A 101 0.69 4.76 -5.64
C MET A 101 1.15 3.92 -6.82
N ALA A 102 0.27 3.18 -7.48
CA ALA A 102 0.59 2.41 -8.67
C ALA A 102 1.15 3.33 -9.78
N CYS A 103 0.51 4.47 -10.02
CA CYS A 103 1.00 5.47 -10.97
C CYS A 103 2.31 6.14 -10.51
N TYR A 104 2.42 6.47 -9.22
CA TYR A 104 3.62 7.12 -8.69
C TYR A 104 4.86 6.24 -8.78
N CYS A 105 4.72 4.93 -8.61
CA CYS A 105 5.82 3.97 -8.69
C CYS A 105 6.38 3.79 -10.11
N THR A 106 5.65 4.21 -11.15
CA THR A 106 6.16 4.22 -12.53
C THR A 106 7.09 5.40 -12.82
N VAL A 107 7.04 6.44 -11.97
CA VAL A 107 7.98 7.58 -12.04
C VAL A 107 9.33 7.12 -11.47
N PRO A 108 10.47 7.38 -12.15
CA PRO A 108 11.78 6.97 -11.63
C PRO A 108 11.99 7.46 -10.20
N PRO A 109 12.38 6.57 -9.27
CA PRO A 109 12.51 6.95 -7.87
C PRO A 109 13.66 7.92 -7.67
N GLU A 110 13.39 9.06 -7.02
CA GLU A 110 14.47 9.83 -6.42
C GLU A 110 15.05 9.07 -5.23
N PRO A 111 16.37 9.01 -5.08
CA PRO A 111 16.99 8.33 -3.94
C PRO A 111 16.60 9.03 -2.62
N GLY A 112 15.98 8.31 -1.70
CA GLY A 112 15.80 8.80 -0.33
C GLY A 112 14.44 8.59 0.35
N LEU A 113 13.52 7.78 -0.17
CA LEU A 113 12.25 7.45 0.49
C LEU A 113 12.32 6.17 1.34
N ALA A 114 13.33 6.03 2.18
CA ALA A 114 13.25 5.09 3.28
C ALA A 114 12.47 5.77 4.42
N LEU A 115 11.36 5.19 4.85
CA LEU A 115 10.71 5.61 6.09
C LEU A 115 11.69 5.30 7.23
N ILE A 116 12.21 6.34 7.87
CA ILE A 116 13.06 6.21 9.06
C ILE A 116 12.13 5.85 10.23
N GLY A 117 11.72 4.58 10.28
CA GLY A 117 10.90 4.03 11.35
C GLY A 117 11.70 3.01 12.17
N LYS A 118 11.17 2.63 13.33
CA LYS A 118 11.63 1.44 14.04
C LYS A 118 11.29 0.21 13.19
N ARG A 119 12.19 -0.78 13.17
CA ARG A 119 11.91 -2.08 12.55
C ARG A 119 10.59 -2.65 13.09
N ALA A 120 9.71 -3.11 12.19
CA ALA A 120 8.47 -3.78 12.59
C ALA A 120 8.77 -5.07 13.36
N LEU A 121 7.94 -5.37 14.34
CA LEU A 121 7.96 -6.67 15.03
C LEU A 121 7.17 -7.67 14.19
N ILE A 122 7.82 -8.77 13.82
CA ILE A 122 7.25 -9.82 12.96
C ILE A 122 6.70 -10.94 13.85
N MET A 123 5.40 -11.17 13.76
CA MET A 123 4.67 -12.15 14.57
C MET A 123 4.17 -13.28 13.67
N GLY A 124 4.82 -14.44 13.74
CA GLY A 124 4.39 -15.63 13.00
C GLY A 124 3.33 -16.44 13.75
N VAL A 125 2.24 -16.77 13.07
CA VAL A 125 1.21 -17.69 13.57
C VAL A 125 1.35 -19.02 12.87
N TYR A 126 1.74 -20.04 13.63
CA TYR A 126 2.02 -21.37 13.12
C TYR A 126 1.25 -22.45 13.87
N SER A 127 0.89 -23.50 13.19
CA SER A 127 0.45 -24.77 13.79
C SER A 127 0.87 -25.94 12.89
N PRO A 128 1.39 -27.01 13.46
CA PRO A 128 1.70 -28.23 12.71
C PRO A 128 0.43 -28.96 12.23
N ILE A 129 -0.73 -28.57 12.76
CA ILE A 129 -2.03 -29.16 12.43
C ILE A 129 -2.76 -28.21 11.48
N GLY A 130 -3.16 -28.70 10.31
CA GLY A 130 -4.02 -27.97 9.39
C GLY A 130 -5.44 -27.79 9.93
N ARG A 131 -6.17 -26.79 9.42
CA ARG A 131 -7.59 -26.53 9.73
C ARG A 131 -7.91 -26.28 11.21
N CYS A 132 -6.94 -25.82 11.98
CA CYS A 132 -7.09 -25.47 13.41
C CYS A 132 -7.48 -24.00 13.67
N GLY A 133 -7.81 -23.24 12.60
CA GLY A 133 -8.22 -21.85 12.73
C GLY A 133 -7.06 -20.83 12.74
N LYS A 134 -5.85 -21.18 12.31
CA LYS A 134 -4.68 -20.28 12.24
C LYS A 134 -5.01 -18.95 11.55
N THR A 135 -5.53 -19.01 10.31
CA THR A 135 -5.88 -17.82 9.51
C THR A 135 -6.90 -16.93 10.23
N SER A 136 -7.93 -17.53 10.84
CA SER A 136 -8.92 -16.78 11.61
C SER A 136 -8.30 -16.12 12.84
N PHE A 137 -7.40 -16.83 13.53
CA PHE A 137 -6.70 -16.30 14.69
C PHE A 137 -5.74 -15.18 14.28
N SER A 138 -4.90 -15.39 13.27
CA SER A 138 -3.91 -14.39 12.80
C SER A 138 -4.59 -13.12 12.29
N LEU A 139 -5.69 -13.26 11.53
CA LEU A 139 -6.46 -12.12 11.07
C LEU A 139 -7.13 -11.36 12.22
N THR A 140 -7.71 -12.08 13.19
CA THR A 140 -8.29 -11.47 14.40
C THR A 140 -7.23 -10.73 15.21
N LEU A 141 -6.03 -11.34 15.38
CA LEU A 141 -4.90 -10.71 16.04
C LEU A 141 -4.48 -9.42 15.33
N ALA A 142 -4.36 -9.47 14.00
CA ALA A 142 -4.04 -8.30 13.20
C ALA A 142 -5.06 -7.16 13.41
N HIS A 143 -6.37 -7.48 13.38
CA HIS A 143 -7.42 -6.49 13.65
C HIS A 143 -7.41 -5.94 15.08
N MET A 144 -7.06 -6.76 16.06
CA MET A 144 -6.95 -6.29 17.46
C MET A 144 -5.78 -5.33 17.62
N LEU A 145 -4.62 -5.64 17.05
CA LEU A 145 -3.43 -4.80 17.07
C LEU A 145 -3.62 -3.52 16.25
N GLY A 146 -4.27 -3.62 15.10
CA GLY A 146 -4.53 -2.51 14.19
C GLY A 146 -5.39 -1.38 14.76
N LYS A 147 -6.06 -1.60 15.92
CA LYS A 147 -6.81 -0.54 16.62
C LYS A 147 -5.92 0.59 17.15
N SER A 148 -4.65 0.32 17.38
CA SER A 148 -3.71 1.27 18.01
C SER A 148 -2.33 1.34 17.34
N GLN A 149 -2.08 0.51 16.33
CA GLN A 149 -0.77 0.36 15.69
C GLN A 149 -0.93 0.19 14.18
N GLY A 150 0.08 0.57 13.40
CA GLY A 150 0.16 0.21 11.98
C GLY A 150 0.47 -1.28 11.82
N VAL A 151 -0.47 -2.04 11.26
CA VAL A 151 -0.35 -3.50 11.10
C VAL A 151 -0.42 -3.91 9.65
N LEU A 152 0.53 -4.73 9.23
CA LEU A 152 0.51 -5.42 7.95
C LEU A 152 0.24 -6.91 8.19
N PHE A 153 -0.76 -7.46 7.50
CA PHE A 153 -1.06 -8.88 7.50
C PHE A 153 -0.54 -9.54 6.22
N ILE A 154 0.14 -10.67 6.36
CA ILE A 154 0.66 -11.47 5.24
C ILE A 154 0.24 -12.92 5.45
N SER A 155 -0.40 -13.53 4.44
CA SER A 155 -0.75 -14.96 4.48
C SER A 155 0.17 -15.75 3.55
N LEU A 156 0.82 -16.76 4.10
CA LEU A 156 1.64 -17.75 3.39
C LEU A 156 0.87 -19.09 3.24
N GLU A 157 -0.46 -19.07 3.37
CA GLU A 157 -1.30 -20.25 3.11
C GLU A 157 -1.42 -20.48 1.60
N GLU A 158 -1.02 -21.66 1.13
CA GLU A 158 -1.08 -22.06 -0.28
C GLU A 158 -2.50 -22.06 -0.85
N TYR A 159 -3.47 -22.43 -0.02
CA TYR A 159 -4.89 -22.50 -0.40
C TYR A 159 -5.72 -21.61 0.53
N SER A 160 -5.49 -20.31 0.41
CA SER A 160 -6.15 -19.35 1.28
C SER A 160 -7.62 -19.14 0.90
N GLY A 161 -8.51 -19.30 1.90
CA GLY A 161 -9.91 -18.82 1.79
C GLY A 161 -10.04 -17.31 1.99
N PHE A 162 -8.94 -16.59 2.09
CA PHE A 162 -8.87 -15.18 2.44
C PHE A 162 -9.63 -14.26 1.46
N SER A 163 -9.55 -14.54 0.16
CA SER A 163 -10.29 -13.80 -0.89
C SER A 163 -11.81 -13.82 -0.69
N LYS A 164 -12.34 -14.82 0.02
CA LYS A 164 -13.76 -14.91 0.39
C LYS A 164 -14.10 -14.14 1.66
N LEU A 165 -13.11 -13.85 2.50
CA LEU A 165 -13.27 -13.11 3.76
C LEU A 165 -13.16 -11.60 3.52
N VAL A 166 -12.33 -11.20 2.55
CA VAL A 166 -12.11 -9.81 2.18
C VAL A 166 -12.72 -9.60 0.79
N CYS A 167 -13.84 -8.87 0.74
CA CYS A 167 -14.54 -8.60 -0.52
C CYS A 167 -13.68 -7.76 -1.46
N GLY A 168 -13.38 -8.28 -2.65
CA GLY A 168 -12.71 -7.56 -3.72
C GLY A 168 -11.87 -8.48 -4.61
N GLY A 169 -11.90 -8.23 -5.92
CA GLY A 169 -10.90 -8.76 -6.84
C GLY A 169 -9.61 -7.93 -6.67
N TYR A 170 -8.46 -8.57 -6.71
CA TYR A 170 -7.16 -7.93 -6.78
C TYR A 170 -6.45 -8.42 -8.04
N GLU A 171 -5.75 -7.50 -8.70
CA GLU A 171 -4.98 -7.82 -9.91
C GLU A 171 -3.56 -8.27 -9.58
N GLN A 172 -3.06 -7.87 -8.41
CA GLN A 172 -1.71 -8.15 -7.93
C GLN A 172 -1.77 -8.81 -6.55
N ASP A 173 -0.82 -9.69 -6.29
CA ASP A 173 -0.79 -10.50 -5.09
C ASP A 173 0.64 -10.72 -4.54
N LEU A 174 0.78 -11.63 -3.60
CA LEU A 174 2.07 -11.94 -2.97
C LEU A 174 3.10 -12.50 -3.98
N SER A 175 2.67 -13.13 -5.08
CA SER A 175 3.57 -13.61 -6.13
C SER A 175 4.26 -12.44 -6.84
N ASP A 176 3.55 -11.32 -7.05
CA ASP A 176 4.14 -10.10 -7.60
C ASP A 176 5.19 -9.49 -6.66
N VAL A 177 4.93 -9.56 -5.34
CA VAL A 177 5.91 -9.09 -4.34
C VAL A 177 7.17 -9.93 -4.39
N PHE A 178 7.06 -11.26 -4.50
CA PHE A 178 8.22 -12.15 -4.69
C PHE A 178 8.95 -11.85 -5.99
N TYR A 179 8.22 -11.60 -7.07
CA TYR A 179 8.82 -11.24 -8.34
C TYR A 179 9.68 -9.98 -8.23
N LEU A 180 9.15 -8.91 -7.63
CA LEU A 180 9.89 -7.66 -7.39
C LEU A 180 11.13 -7.89 -6.50
N TYR A 181 10.99 -8.72 -5.47
CA TYR A 181 12.09 -9.05 -4.57
C TYR A 181 13.24 -9.78 -5.30
N ARG A 182 12.91 -10.78 -6.13
CA ARG A 182 13.88 -11.55 -6.94
C ARG A 182 14.61 -10.70 -7.97
N GLN A 183 13.94 -9.71 -8.53
CA GLN A 183 14.55 -8.78 -9.50
C GLN A 183 15.50 -7.76 -8.83
N GLY A 184 15.54 -7.70 -7.50
CA GLY A 184 16.27 -6.65 -6.78
C GLY A 184 15.66 -5.25 -6.93
N ASP A 185 14.42 -5.19 -7.41
CA ASP A 185 13.67 -3.96 -7.68
C ASP A 185 12.62 -3.67 -6.59
N PHE A 186 12.71 -4.42 -5.48
CA PHE A 186 11.87 -4.23 -4.32
C PHE A 186 12.18 -2.89 -3.65
N ASN A 187 11.15 -2.10 -3.43
CA ASN A 187 11.21 -0.91 -2.60
C ASN A 187 9.84 -0.67 -1.95
N TRP A 188 9.83 0.14 -0.88
CA TRP A 188 8.60 0.41 -0.11
C TRP A 188 7.47 0.98 -0.95
N LEU A 189 7.74 1.86 -1.90
CA LEU A 189 6.71 2.48 -2.73
C LEU A 189 6.00 1.45 -3.61
N LYS A 190 6.77 0.56 -4.26
CA LYS A 190 6.22 -0.53 -5.06
C LYS A 190 5.42 -1.50 -4.20
N LEU A 191 5.93 -1.86 -3.02
CA LEU A 191 5.17 -2.68 -2.08
C LEU A 191 3.86 -2.00 -1.68
N LYS A 192 3.87 -0.69 -1.42
CA LYS A 192 2.66 0.04 -1.01
C LYS A 192 1.56 0.04 -2.07
N SER A 193 1.92 0.00 -3.36
CA SER A 193 0.93 -0.13 -4.44
C SER A 193 0.23 -1.50 -4.48
N LEU A 194 0.84 -2.54 -3.89
CA LEU A 194 0.31 -3.90 -3.81
C LEU A 194 -0.50 -4.15 -2.52
N ILE A 195 -0.36 -3.26 -1.53
CA ILE A 195 -1.02 -3.39 -0.24
C ILE A 195 -2.46 -2.88 -0.33
N LEU A 196 -3.38 -3.71 0.14
CA LEU A 196 -4.80 -3.36 0.31
C LEU A 196 -5.10 -3.15 1.78
N SER A 197 -6.22 -2.45 2.06
CA SER A 197 -6.69 -2.25 3.44
C SER A 197 -8.05 -2.88 3.63
N HIS A 198 -8.26 -3.48 4.80
CA HIS A 198 -9.56 -3.96 5.25
C HIS A 198 -9.80 -3.55 6.71
N GLY A 199 -10.70 -2.61 6.90
CA GLY A 199 -10.90 -2.00 8.23
C GLY A 199 -9.63 -1.26 8.69
N ASN A 200 -9.04 -1.73 9.77
CA ASN A 200 -7.85 -1.15 10.40
C ASN A 200 -6.57 -1.98 10.17
N VAL A 201 -6.58 -2.87 9.18
CA VAL A 201 -5.45 -3.73 8.83
C VAL A 201 -5.12 -3.56 7.35
N ASP A 202 -3.87 -3.31 7.08
CA ASP A 202 -3.32 -3.41 5.73
C ASP A 202 -2.88 -4.85 5.46
N TYR A 203 -3.03 -5.34 4.24
CA TYR A 203 -2.65 -6.70 3.89
C TYR A 203 -2.09 -6.79 2.47
N ILE A 204 -1.21 -7.75 2.26
CA ILE A 204 -0.81 -8.19 0.92
C ILE A 204 -1.78 -9.30 0.51
N PRO A 205 -2.48 -9.18 -0.65
CA PRO A 205 -3.29 -10.27 -1.15
C PRO A 205 -2.49 -11.57 -1.21
N PRO A 206 -3.02 -12.70 -0.71
CA PRO A 206 -2.32 -13.98 -0.77
C PRO A 206 -2.12 -14.40 -2.23
N ALA A 207 -1.07 -15.17 -2.49
CA ALA A 207 -0.79 -15.71 -3.82
C ALA A 207 -2.02 -16.41 -4.39
N ALA A 208 -2.38 -16.09 -5.63
CA ALA A 208 -3.53 -16.71 -6.31
C ALA A 208 -3.29 -18.20 -6.58
N TYR A 209 -2.03 -18.58 -6.78
CA TYR A 209 -1.60 -19.97 -7.02
C TYR A 209 -0.64 -20.41 -5.92
N GLY A 210 -1.00 -21.49 -5.20
CA GLY A 210 -0.15 -22.05 -4.13
C GLY A 210 1.23 -22.50 -4.63
N GLU A 211 1.33 -22.91 -5.89
CA GLU A 211 2.58 -23.32 -6.54
C GLU A 211 3.65 -22.21 -6.54
N ASP A 212 3.25 -20.93 -6.55
CA ASP A 212 4.17 -19.80 -6.51
C ASP A 212 4.87 -19.71 -5.14
N LEU A 213 4.15 -20.05 -4.07
CA LEU A 213 4.71 -20.11 -2.72
C LEU A 213 5.62 -21.32 -2.55
N ASP A 214 5.26 -22.48 -3.14
CA ASP A 214 6.07 -23.69 -3.10
C ASP A 214 7.44 -23.51 -3.79
N GLN A 215 7.51 -22.64 -4.80
CA GLN A 215 8.75 -22.30 -5.50
C GLN A 215 9.63 -21.32 -4.72
N ALA A 216 9.08 -20.60 -3.75
CA ALA A 216 9.85 -19.67 -2.93
C ALA A 216 10.68 -20.45 -1.89
N GLN A 217 11.98 -20.18 -1.86
CA GLN A 217 12.84 -20.78 -0.84
C GLN A 217 12.55 -20.15 0.53
N PRO A 218 12.60 -20.91 1.63
CA PRO A 218 12.33 -20.39 2.97
C PRO A 218 13.20 -19.18 3.35
N GLU A 219 14.47 -19.18 2.93
CA GLU A 219 15.40 -18.08 3.16
C GLU A 219 15.00 -16.83 2.38
N GLU A 220 14.43 -16.99 1.22
CA GLU A 220 13.90 -15.90 0.40
C GLU A 220 12.69 -15.26 1.07
N ILE A 221 11.74 -16.07 1.55
CA ILE A 221 10.58 -15.57 2.31
C ILE A 221 11.05 -14.85 3.57
N ALA A 222 11.98 -15.45 4.32
CA ALA A 222 12.54 -14.83 5.53
C ALA A 222 13.27 -13.52 5.23
N GLY A 223 14.01 -13.44 4.12
CA GLY A 223 14.66 -12.22 3.65
C GLY A 223 13.66 -11.12 3.31
N LEU A 224 12.62 -11.46 2.54
CA LEU A 224 11.54 -10.54 2.18
C LEU A 224 10.82 -9.99 3.42
N LEU A 225 10.44 -10.85 4.38
CA LEU A 225 9.79 -10.42 5.62
C LEU A 225 10.64 -9.44 6.42
N LYS A 226 11.95 -9.70 6.53
CA LYS A 226 12.90 -8.80 7.21
C LYS A 226 13.04 -7.47 6.48
N GLN A 227 13.08 -7.47 5.17
CA GLN A 227 13.15 -6.24 4.36
C GLN A 227 11.87 -5.42 4.52
N ILE A 228 10.69 -6.05 4.40
CA ILE A 228 9.41 -5.39 4.68
C ILE A 228 9.42 -4.80 6.09
N GLY A 229 9.86 -5.57 7.09
CA GLY A 229 9.92 -5.13 8.47
C GLY A 229 10.82 -3.91 8.70
N THR A 230 11.84 -3.74 7.86
CA THR A 230 12.78 -2.62 7.99
C THR A 230 12.34 -1.37 7.23
N GLU A 231 11.70 -1.56 6.06
CA GLU A 231 11.42 -0.47 5.12
C GLU A 231 9.97 0.02 5.17
N SER A 232 9.04 -0.77 5.70
CA SER A 232 7.60 -0.52 5.52
C SER A 232 7.00 0.53 6.45
N GLY A 233 7.66 0.87 7.54
CA GLY A 233 7.13 1.80 8.55
C GLY A 233 5.96 1.23 9.38
N TYR A 234 5.55 -0.04 9.18
CA TYR A 234 4.61 -0.71 10.07
C TYR A 234 5.24 -0.97 11.44
N GLU A 235 4.41 -0.97 12.48
CA GLU A 235 4.87 -1.36 13.82
C GLU A 235 4.82 -2.87 14.02
N ARG A 236 3.88 -3.54 13.34
CA ARG A 236 3.65 -4.97 13.43
C ARG A 236 3.43 -5.59 12.06
N ILE A 237 3.99 -6.77 11.87
CA ILE A 237 3.68 -7.64 10.74
C ILE A 237 3.16 -8.95 11.30
N VAL A 238 1.91 -9.30 10.99
CA VAL A 238 1.32 -10.59 11.37
C VAL A 238 1.37 -11.51 10.18
N VAL A 239 2.07 -12.65 10.33
CA VAL A 239 2.27 -13.64 9.27
C VAL A 239 1.50 -14.90 9.61
N ASP A 240 0.50 -15.24 8.78
CA ASP A 240 -0.14 -16.56 8.79
C ASP A 240 0.75 -17.53 8.01
N MET A 241 1.47 -18.38 8.75
CA MET A 241 2.58 -19.16 8.20
C MET A 241 2.18 -20.38 7.35
N GLY A 242 0.91 -20.63 7.16
CA GLY A 242 0.45 -21.73 6.33
C GLY A 242 0.93 -23.12 6.81
N HIS A 243 0.97 -24.05 5.87
CA HIS A 243 1.53 -25.40 6.11
C HIS A 243 2.99 -25.42 5.67
N MET A 244 3.87 -25.13 6.59
CA MET A 244 5.30 -25.10 6.35
C MET A 244 5.92 -26.47 6.52
N GLY A 245 6.47 -27.01 5.45
CA GLY A 245 7.26 -28.25 5.49
C GLY A 245 8.63 -28.04 6.14
N LYS A 246 9.70 -28.37 5.41
CA LYS A 246 11.09 -28.34 5.92
C LYS A 246 11.64 -26.93 6.21
N GLY A 247 11.00 -25.87 5.71
CA GLY A 247 11.47 -24.47 5.84
C GLY A 247 10.92 -23.70 7.04
N ALA A 248 10.20 -24.35 7.96
CA ALA A 248 9.58 -23.69 9.10
C ALA A 248 10.61 -22.99 10.03
N LEU A 249 11.79 -23.58 10.20
CA LEU A 249 12.82 -23.06 11.11
C LEU A 249 13.40 -21.72 10.62
N GLU A 250 13.64 -21.61 9.33
CA GLU A 250 14.16 -20.39 8.69
C GLU A 250 13.17 -19.22 8.85
N LEU A 251 11.87 -19.53 8.73
CA LEU A 251 10.81 -18.55 8.91
C LEU A 251 10.60 -18.18 10.37
N PHE A 252 10.71 -19.13 11.30
CA PHE A 252 10.72 -18.81 12.73
C PHE A 252 11.86 -17.89 13.10
N ALA A 253 13.05 -18.07 12.48
CA ALA A 253 14.18 -17.17 12.68
C ALA A 253 14.00 -15.76 12.10
N ALA A 254 12.99 -15.53 11.27
CA ALA A 254 12.61 -14.22 10.78
C ALA A 254 11.61 -13.51 11.71
N CYS A 255 10.93 -14.25 12.59
CA CYS A 255 10.00 -13.71 13.59
C CYS A 255 10.74 -13.27 14.85
N ASP A 256 10.10 -12.35 15.58
CA ASP A 256 10.60 -11.79 16.85
C ASP A 256 10.02 -12.52 18.07
#